data_fd458b0b32331e8cd209b545002aed39
#
_entry.id   fd458b0b32331e8cd209b545002aed39
#
_cell.length_a   1.000
_cell.length_b   1.000
_cell.length_c   1.000
_cell.angle_alpha   90.00
_cell.angle_beta   90.00
_cell.angle_gamma   90.00
#
_symmetry.space_group_name_H-M   'P 1'
#
loop_
_entity.id
_entity.type
_entity.pdbx_description
1 polymer ?
#
loop_
_entity_poly.entity_id
_entity_poly.type
_entity_poly.pdbx_seq_one_letter_code
_entity_poly.pdbx_strand_id
1 'polypeptide(L)'
;MACLLSGMAFSALGMSLLPRITGLGMDDLTRGLEGYGQQARWEEWLRALNLQGWELSAGLMGLQGLTTLGFFVLPGLWFLQNRLDGRKEDEPHPLHWRGLVGPGLLQALLSVAVLLAFLPLIYTVYHWNHALRLLADSVPLVAQWVATEEQASRVIALLLDQNGTAFAIASLVILVILPAVGEEIVFRGSLQPLLARVLRRPHAAIWVSALIFSAIHGQWLGFVPRCLLGALFGYLALWTGSLWPSVLAHLSNNLLSLWAYRWNWLNARAVIEESDAAYRWSDAPVAWWVLLPATIIGVFLLIQLVRRSNS
;
A
#
# COMPACT_ATOMS: atom_id res chain seq x y z
N MET A 1 -4.98 -12.64 -16.69
CA MET A 1 -3.98 -13.71 -16.89
C MET A 1 -2.57 -13.15 -17.09
N ALA A 2 -2.34 -12.20 -18.02
CA ALA A 2 -1.00 -11.59 -18.23
C ALA A 2 -0.39 -10.98 -16.96
N CYS A 3 -1.16 -10.22 -16.15
CA CYS A 3 -0.67 -9.65 -14.88
C CYS A 3 -0.19 -10.72 -13.88
N LEU A 4 -0.94 -11.82 -13.75
CA LEU A 4 -0.56 -12.90 -12.83
C LEU A 4 0.70 -13.61 -13.34
N LEU A 5 0.79 -13.90 -14.64
CA LEU A 5 1.95 -14.58 -15.21
C LEU A 5 3.22 -13.73 -15.13
N SER A 6 3.15 -12.42 -15.47
CA SER A 6 4.30 -11.53 -15.34
C SER A 6 4.69 -11.32 -13.88
N GLY A 7 3.74 -11.12 -12.98
CA GLY A 7 4.00 -10.98 -11.55
C GLY A 7 4.65 -12.22 -10.98
N MET A 8 4.13 -13.41 -11.29
CA MET A 8 4.75 -14.68 -10.87
C MET A 8 6.15 -14.84 -11.43
N ALA A 9 6.38 -14.49 -12.72
CA ALA A 9 7.70 -14.57 -13.34
C ALA A 9 8.69 -13.60 -12.65
N PHE A 10 8.31 -12.35 -12.40
CA PHE A 10 9.17 -11.38 -11.70
C PHE A 10 9.40 -11.73 -10.23
N SER A 11 8.40 -12.26 -9.54
CA SER A 11 8.57 -12.76 -8.18
C SER A 11 9.48 -13.98 -8.14
N ALA A 12 9.32 -14.93 -9.07
CA ALA A 12 10.19 -16.09 -9.20
C ALA A 12 11.62 -15.69 -9.55
N LEU A 13 11.79 -14.69 -10.44
CA LEU A 13 13.11 -14.12 -10.74
C LEU A 13 13.73 -13.50 -9.50
N GLY A 14 13.00 -12.67 -8.77
CA GLY A 14 13.45 -12.06 -7.51
C GLY A 14 13.82 -13.11 -6.48
N MET A 15 12.98 -14.13 -6.27
CA MET A 15 13.26 -15.25 -5.38
C MET A 15 14.48 -16.08 -5.81
N SER A 16 14.73 -16.22 -7.12
CA SER A 16 15.93 -16.91 -7.63
C SER A 16 17.21 -16.07 -7.51
N LEU A 17 17.06 -14.74 -7.52
CA LEU A 17 18.19 -13.82 -7.36
C LEU A 17 18.54 -13.60 -5.88
N LEU A 18 17.56 -13.63 -4.98
CA LEU A 18 17.77 -13.44 -3.56
C LEU A 18 18.85 -14.38 -2.99
N PRO A 19 18.81 -15.71 -3.21
CA PRO A 19 19.86 -16.61 -2.76
C PRO A 19 21.22 -16.33 -3.41
N ARG A 20 21.25 -15.83 -4.66
CA ARG A 20 22.51 -15.50 -5.35
C ARG A 20 23.15 -14.23 -4.82
N ILE A 21 22.34 -13.27 -4.35
CA ILE A 21 22.82 -12.00 -3.80
C ILE A 21 23.15 -12.16 -2.31
N THR A 22 22.33 -12.88 -1.57
CA THR A 22 22.42 -12.99 -0.11
C THR A 22 22.92 -14.34 0.39
N GLY A 23 22.95 -15.37 -0.45
CA GLY A 23 23.23 -16.76 -0.05
C GLY A 23 22.09 -17.45 0.74
N LEU A 24 20.94 -16.80 0.90
CA LEU A 24 19.83 -17.25 1.77
C LEU A 24 18.72 -17.97 1.02
N GLY A 25 18.30 -19.14 1.53
CA GLY A 25 17.03 -19.75 1.18
C GLY A 25 15.84 -19.10 1.92
N MET A 26 14.61 -19.42 1.50
CA MET A 26 13.40 -18.90 2.16
C MET A 26 13.29 -19.35 3.62
N ASP A 27 13.73 -20.57 3.93
CA ASP A 27 13.71 -21.10 5.32
C ASP A 27 14.72 -20.34 6.19
N ASP A 28 15.87 -19.94 5.64
CA ASP A 28 16.87 -19.16 6.35
C ASP A 28 16.33 -17.75 6.64
N LEU A 29 15.68 -17.15 5.63
CA LEU A 29 15.05 -15.83 5.79
C LEU A 29 13.96 -15.84 6.86
N THR A 30 13.10 -16.87 6.86
CA THR A 30 12.03 -17.01 7.86
C THR A 30 12.60 -17.12 9.27
N ARG A 31 13.61 -17.98 9.46
CA ARG A 31 14.32 -18.13 10.75
C ARG A 31 14.99 -16.82 11.21
N GLY A 32 15.59 -16.08 10.28
CA GLY A 32 16.18 -14.78 10.58
C GLY A 32 15.13 -13.74 11.01
N LEU A 33 14.01 -13.68 10.29
CA LEU A 33 12.90 -12.77 10.63
C LEU A 33 12.27 -13.07 12.00
N GLU A 34 12.24 -14.33 12.44
CA GLU A 34 11.81 -14.68 13.79
C GLU A 34 12.74 -14.13 14.87
N GLY A 35 14.04 -14.05 14.57
CA GLY A 35 15.06 -13.46 15.46
C GLY A 35 15.12 -11.93 15.41
N TYR A 36 14.52 -11.32 14.40
CA TYR A 36 14.53 -9.86 14.26
C TYR A 36 13.73 -9.21 15.40
N GLY A 37 14.34 -8.25 16.08
CA GLY A 37 13.79 -7.66 17.32
C GLY A 37 14.45 -8.20 18.59
N GLN A 38 15.17 -9.34 18.50
CA GLN A 38 16.06 -9.83 19.55
C GLN A 38 17.50 -9.65 19.06
N GLN A 39 18.10 -8.50 19.37
CA GLN A 39 19.37 -8.06 18.74
C GLN A 39 20.48 -9.09 18.77
N ALA A 40 20.66 -9.80 19.87
CA ALA A 40 21.69 -10.84 20.00
C ALA A 40 21.48 -12.02 19.05
N ARG A 41 20.25 -12.51 18.91
CA ARG A 41 19.89 -13.60 17.98
C ARG A 41 20.03 -13.16 16.52
N TRP A 42 19.62 -11.93 16.23
CA TRP A 42 19.73 -11.32 14.91
C TRP A 42 21.18 -11.19 14.45
N GLU A 43 22.05 -10.65 15.31
CA GLU A 43 23.48 -10.49 15.01
C GLU A 43 24.20 -11.85 14.92
N GLU A 44 23.83 -12.84 15.74
CA GLU A 44 24.36 -14.19 15.66
C GLU A 44 23.97 -14.85 14.33
N TRP A 45 22.71 -14.72 13.91
CA TRP A 45 22.21 -15.24 12.66
C TRP A 45 22.90 -14.60 11.45
N LEU A 46 23.07 -13.26 11.42
CA LEU A 46 23.82 -12.56 10.36
C LEU A 46 25.28 -13.01 10.31
N ARG A 47 25.92 -13.16 11.47
CA ARG A 47 27.32 -13.64 11.55
C ARG A 47 27.46 -15.08 11.04
N ALA A 48 26.53 -15.97 11.39
CA ALA A 48 26.51 -17.35 10.92
C ALA A 48 26.43 -17.46 9.39
N LEU A 49 25.79 -16.48 8.74
CA LEU A 49 25.63 -16.40 7.29
C LEU A 49 26.66 -15.50 6.61
N ASN A 50 27.57 -14.91 7.37
CA ASN A 50 28.55 -13.94 6.87
C ASN A 50 27.89 -12.78 6.09
N LEU A 51 26.72 -12.33 6.56
CA LEU A 51 25.97 -11.24 5.96
C LEU A 51 26.00 -9.99 6.84
N GLN A 52 25.92 -8.85 6.16
CA GLN A 52 25.62 -7.57 6.80
C GLN A 52 24.14 -7.25 6.65
N GLY A 53 23.52 -6.60 7.64
CA GLY A 53 22.10 -6.28 7.62
C GLY A 53 21.67 -5.46 6.40
N TRP A 54 22.55 -4.58 5.87
CA TRP A 54 22.27 -3.78 4.69
C TRP A 54 22.17 -4.63 3.40
N GLU A 55 22.94 -5.74 3.28
CA GLU A 55 22.90 -6.62 2.11
C GLU A 55 21.54 -7.32 2.01
N LEU A 56 21.04 -7.80 3.14
CA LEU A 56 19.71 -8.40 3.22
C LEU A 56 18.61 -7.38 2.91
N SER A 57 18.69 -6.18 3.49
CA SER A 57 17.72 -5.09 3.21
C SER A 57 17.73 -4.70 1.74
N ALA A 58 18.90 -4.59 1.11
CA ALA A 58 19.02 -4.29 -0.31
C ALA A 58 18.45 -5.41 -1.19
N GLY A 59 18.68 -6.67 -0.84
CA GLY A 59 18.12 -7.83 -1.54
C GLY A 59 16.59 -7.86 -1.45
N LEU A 60 16.03 -7.62 -0.26
CA LEU A 60 14.58 -7.56 -0.05
C LEU A 60 13.93 -6.36 -0.75
N MET A 61 14.57 -5.18 -0.74
CA MET A 61 14.10 -4.03 -1.52
C MET A 61 14.11 -4.33 -3.02
N GLY A 62 15.16 -4.99 -3.53
CA GLY A 62 15.20 -5.43 -4.91
C GLY A 62 14.05 -6.38 -5.26
N LEU A 63 13.80 -7.38 -4.41
CA LEU A 63 12.68 -8.31 -4.56
C LEU A 63 11.33 -7.57 -4.56
N GLN A 64 11.11 -6.66 -3.62
CA GLN A 64 9.89 -5.84 -3.55
C GLN A 64 9.71 -5.00 -4.81
N GLY A 65 10.77 -4.34 -5.28
CA GLY A 65 10.74 -3.55 -6.52
C GLY A 65 10.38 -4.39 -7.75
N LEU A 66 11.02 -5.54 -7.92
CA LEU A 66 10.75 -6.49 -9.01
C LEU A 66 9.31 -7.00 -8.95
N THR A 67 8.83 -7.37 -7.77
CA THR A 67 7.46 -7.83 -7.56
C THR A 67 6.45 -6.74 -7.94
N THR A 68 6.66 -5.50 -7.49
CA THR A 68 5.78 -4.37 -7.83
C THR A 68 5.80 -4.07 -9.34
N LEU A 69 6.96 -4.08 -9.97
CA LEU A 69 7.09 -3.92 -11.42
C LEU A 69 6.35 -5.02 -12.18
N GLY A 70 6.54 -6.28 -11.78
CA GLY A 70 5.98 -7.45 -12.47
C GLY A 70 4.46 -7.58 -12.28
N PHE A 71 3.93 -7.33 -11.09
CA PHE A 71 2.49 -7.47 -10.82
C PHE A 71 1.67 -6.25 -11.23
N PHE A 72 2.22 -5.06 -11.12
CA PHE A 72 1.44 -3.84 -11.25
C PHE A 72 1.89 -2.94 -12.41
N VAL A 73 3.18 -2.57 -12.47
CA VAL A 73 3.61 -1.54 -13.41
C VAL A 73 3.56 -2.04 -14.85
N LEU A 74 4.26 -3.12 -15.18
CA LEU A 74 4.35 -3.61 -16.56
C LEU A 74 3.01 -4.09 -17.12
N PRO A 75 2.21 -4.92 -16.40
CA PRO A 75 0.90 -5.31 -16.88
C PRO A 75 -0.07 -4.14 -16.98
N GLY A 76 0.01 -3.21 -16.04
CA GLY A 76 -0.81 -2.01 -16.06
C GLY A 76 -0.52 -1.13 -17.29
N LEU A 77 0.74 -0.87 -17.58
CA LEU A 77 1.17 -0.12 -18.76
C LEU A 77 0.77 -0.83 -20.06
N TRP A 78 1.00 -2.16 -20.16
CA TRP A 78 0.57 -2.94 -21.30
C TRP A 78 -0.95 -2.85 -21.53
N PHE A 79 -1.72 -2.94 -20.46
CA PHE A 79 -3.19 -2.85 -20.56
C PHE A 79 -3.63 -1.44 -20.96
N LEU A 80 -3.03 -0.38 -20.41
CA LEU A 80 -3.29 1.00 -20.81
C LEU A 80 -2.98 1.22 -22.28
N GLN A 81 -1.82 0.77 -22.76
CA GLN A 81 -1.42 0.91 -24.17
C GLN A 81 -2.42 0.22 -25.09
N ASN A 82 -2.76 -1.05 -24.84
CA ASN A 82 -3.72 -1.76 -25.66
C ASN A 82 -5.12 -1.14 -25.65
N ARG A 83 -5.47 -0.44 -24.57
CA ARG A 83 -6.74 0.26 -24.45
C ARG A 83 -6.75 1.58 -25.20
N LEU A 84 -5.62 2.24 -25.33
CA LEU A 84 -5.44 3.45 -26.13
C LEU A 84 -5.46 3.10 -27.63
N ASP A 85 -4.79 2.01 -28.03
CA ASP A 85 -4.69 1.56 -29.42
C ASP A 85 -6.01 0.95 -29.95
N GLY A 86 -6.85 0.32 -29.10
CA GLY A 86 -8.10 -0.32 -29.46
C GLY A 86 -9.33 0.58 -29.42
N ARG A 87 -9.18 1.88 -29.23
CA ARG A 87 -10.32 2.82 -29.18
C ARG A 87 -10.94 3.00 -30.56
N LYS A 88 -12.21 2.58 -30.70
CA LYS A 88 -13.09 3.17 -31.70
C LYS A 88 -13.56 4.52 -31.13
N GLU A 89 -13.37 5.60 -31.89
CA GLU A 89 -13.69 6.99 -31.46
C GLU A 89 -15.16 7.19 -31.05
N ASP A 90 -16.05 6.28 -31.46
CA ASP A 90 -17.50 6.37 -31.28
C ASP A 90 -18.06 5.61 -30.06
N GLU A 91 -17.25 4.90 -29.25
CA GLU A 91 -17.78 4.22 -28.05
C GLU A 91 -17.87 5.18 -26.87
N PRO A 92 -19.10 5.49 -26.35
CA PRO A 92 -19.24 6.29 -25.14
C PRO A 92 -18.58 5.56 -23.97
N HIS A 93 -17.51 6.15 -23.43
CA HIS A 93 -16.84 5.62 -22.24
C HIS A 93 -17.78 5.79 -21.03
N PRO A 94 -18.09 4.75 -20.24
CA PRO A 94 -18.94 4.87 -19.06
C PRO A 94 -18.31 5.76 -17.95
N LEU A 95 -17.06 6.14 -18.13
CA LEU A 95 -16.31 7.11 -17.36
C LEU A 95 -15.77 8.13 -18.36
N HIS A 96 -15.96 9.41 -18.13
CA HIS A 96 -15.30 10.49 -18.87
C HIS A 96 -13.79 10.46 -18.61
N TRP A 97 -13.14 9.40 -19.12
CA TRP A 97 -11.74 9.11 -18.87
C TRP A 97 -10.85 10.09 -19.64
N ARG A 98 -10.34 11.09 -18.97
CA ARG A 98 -9.32 12.00 -19.50
C ARG A 98 -7.92 11.36 -19.56
N GLY A 99 -7.82 10.08 -19.21
CA GLY A 99 -6.58 9.30 -19.31
C GLY A 99 -5.50 9.76 -18.32
N LEU A 100 -4.27 9.86 -18.83
CA LEU A 100 -3.08 10.32 -18.10
C LEU A 100 -2.90 11.85 -18.19
N VAL A 101 -3.90 12.62 -18.60
CA VAL A 101 -3.82 14.09 -18.54
C VAL A 101 -3.67 14.50 -17.08
N GLY A 102 -2.59 15.22 -16.79
CA GLY A 102 -2.28 15.67 -15.42
C GLY A 102 -3.41 16.55 -14.87
N PRO A 103 -3.69 16.46 -13.56
CA PRO A 103 -4.63 17.34 -12.90
C PRO A 103 -4.08 18.76 -12.90
N GLY A 104 -4.96 19.76 -12.93
CA GLY A 104 -4.56 21.09 -12.56
C GLY A 104 -4.06 21.12 -11.10
N LEU A 105 -3.19 22.09 -10.79
CA LEU A 105 -2.60 22.23 -9.44
C LEU A 105 -3.66 22.13 -8.32
N LEU A 106 -4.79 22.80 -8.51
CA LEU A 106 -5.87 22.81 -7.52
C LEU A 106 -6.51 21.43 -7.35
N GLN A 107 -6.70 20.65 -8.43
CA GLN A 107 -7.23 19.28 -8.32
C GLN A 107 -6.23 18.37 -7.60
N ALA A 108 -4.92 18.54 -7.85
CA ALA A 108 -3.86 17.84 -7.15
C ALA A 108 -3.91 18.16 -5.64
N LEU A 109 -3.97 19.42 -5.26
CA LEU A 109 -4.06 19.86 -3.87
C LEU A 109 -5.34 19.36 -3.18
N LEU A 110 -6.48 19.42 -3.87
CA LEU A 110 -7.76 18.93 -3.33
C LEU A 110 -7.76 17.43 -3.11
N SER A 111 -7.15 16.62 -4.00
CA SER A 111 -7.08 15.16 -3.81
C SER A 111 -6.27 14.77 -2.57
N VAL A 112 -5.15 15.45 -2.34
CA VAL A 112 -4.35 15.27 -1.11
C VAL A 112 -5.14 15.76 0.12
N ALA A 113 -5.77 16.92 0.06
CA ALA A 113 -6.55 17.46 1.16
C ALA A 113 -7.75 16.56 1.52
N VAL A 114 -8.43 15.96 0.53
CA VAL A 114 -9.48 14.96 0.74
C VAL A 114 -8.94 13.76 1.51
N LEU A 115 -7.80 13.19 1.09
CA LEU A 115 -7.17 12.09 1.82
C LEU A 115 -6.91 12.49 3.27
N LEU A 116 -6.22 13.61 3.50
CA LEU A 116 -5.85 14.07 4.84
C LEU A 116 -7.06 14.24 5.75
N ALA A 117 -8.15 14.76 5.21
CA ALA A 117 -9.40 14.94 5.95
C ALA A 117 -10.09 13.61 6.31
N PHE A 118 -9.93 12.56 5.50
CA PHE A 118 -10.47 11.23 5.81
C PHE A 118 -9.52 10.37 6.67
N LEU A 119 -8.25 10.72 6.85
CA LEU A 119 -7.31 9.93 7.66
C LEU A 119 -7.80 9.66 9.09
N PRO A 120 -8.40 10.61 9.83
CA PRO A 120 -8.93 10.35 11.17
C PRO A 120 -9.99 9.24 11.17
N LEU A 121 -10.87 9.21 10.16
CA LEU A 121 -11.87 8.16 9.99
C LEU A 121 -11.21 6.80 9.67
N ILE A 122 -10.30 6.79 8.71
CA ILE A 122 -9.55 5.59 8.31
C ILE A 122 -8.78 5.01 9.51
N TYR A 123 -8.13 5.88 10.30
CA TYR A 123 -7.40 5.48 11.50
C TYR A 123 -8.35 4.91 12.59
N THR A 124 -9.51 5.51 12.80
CA THR A 124 -10.51 4.99 13.74
C THR A 124 -10.99 3.60 13.33
N VAL A 125 -11.26 3.40 12.04
CA VAL A 125 -11.65 2.09 11.50
C VAL A 125 -10.49 1.09 11.60
N TYR A 126 -9.25 1.52 11.37
CA TYR A 126 -8.07 0.68 11.59
C TYR A 126 -7.99 0.20 13.04
N HIS A 127 -8.16 1.10 14.00
CA HIS A 127 -8.16 0.75 15.43
C HIS A 127 -9.21 -0.30 15.76
N TRP A 128 -10.45 -0.16 15.28
CA TRP A 128 -11.50 -1.17 15.50
C TRP A 128 -11.21 -2.50 14.79
N ASN A 129 -10.73 -2.47 13.55
CA ASN A 129 -10.40 -3.69 12.83
C ASN A 129 -9.22 -4.41 13.50
N HIS A 130 -8.21 -3.67 13.95
CA HIS A 130 -7.05 -4.21 14.62
C HIS A 130 -7.38 -4.81 16.01
N ALA A 131 -8.45 -4.34 16.68
CA ALA A 131 -8.93 -4.90 17.93
C ALA A 131 -9.35 -6.39 17.81
N LEU A 132 -9.59 -6.89 16.59
CA LEU A 132 -9.81 -8.33 16.34
C LEU A 132 -8.66 -9.19 16.86
N ARG A 133 -7.43 -8.65 16.97
CA ARG A 133 -6.27 -9.38 17.56
C ARG A 133 -6.54 -9.90 18.97
N LEU A 134 -7.43 -9.27 19.74
CA LEU A 134 -7.81 -9.71 21.08
C LEU A 134 -8.50 -11.09 21.09
N LEU A 135 -8.96 -11.56 19.93
CA LEU A 135 -9.55 -12.88 19.76
C LEU A 135 -8.52 -13.97 19.39
N ALA A 136 -7.23 -13.63 19.29
CA ALA A 136 -6.20 -14.54 18.81
C ALA A 136 -6.08 -15.80 19.70
N ASP A 137 -6.22 -15.67 21.02
CA ASP A 137 -6.12 -16.79 21.96
C ASP A 137 -7.30 -17.77 21.83
N SER A 138 -8.44 -17.32 21.34
CA SER A 138 -9.68 -18.12 21.26
C SER A 138 -10.04 -18.53 19.83
N VAL A 139 -9.51 -17.84 18.81
CA VAL A 139 -9.85 -18.08 17.41
C VAL A 139 -8.57 -18.35 16.60
N PRO A 140 -8.28 -19.61 16.24
CA PRO A 140 -7.04 -19.99 15.54
C PRO A 140 -6.81 -19.23 14.23
N LEU A 141 -7.89 -18.89 13.50
CA LEU A 141 -7.80 -18.10 12.28
C LEU A 141 -7.27 -16.68 12.55
N VAL A 142 -7.72 -16.06 13.65
CA VAL A 142 -7.23 -14.72 14.03
C VAL A 142 -5.77 -14.79 14.49
N ALA A 143 -5.36 -15.85 15.18
CA ALA A 143 -3.96 -16.08 15.53
C ALA A 143 -3.07 -16.12 14.27
N GLN A 144 -3.52 -16.79 13.20
CA GLN A 144 -2.81 -16.81 11.92
C GLN A 144 -2.74 -15.40 11.28
N TRP A 145 -3.81 -14.61 11.36
CA TRP A 145 -3.82 -13.23 10.87
C TRP A 145 -2.82 -12.35 11.63
N VAL A 146 -2.77 -12.49 12.95
CA VAL A 146 -1.81 -11.76 13.80
C VAL A 146 -0.38 -12.15 13.40
N ALA A 147 -0.08 -13.45 13.28
CA ALA A 147 1.25 -13.92 12.89
C ALA A 147 1.67 -13.39 11.50
N THR A 148 0.75 -13.37 10.53
CA THR A 148 1.01 -12.82 9.19
C THR A 148 1.31 -11.32 9.23
N GLU A 149 0.55 -10.56 10.02
CA GLU A 149 0.74 -9.12 10.20
C GLU A 149 2.09 -8.81 10.87
N GLU A 150 2.45 -9.57 11.91
CA GLU A 150 3.74 -9.43 12.58
C GLU A 150 4.91 -9.73 11.65
N GLN A 151 4.80 -10.80 10.85
CA GLN A 151 5.82 -11.13 9.86
C GLN A 151 5.98 -10.02 8.82
N ALA A 152 4.89 -9.48 8.29
CA ALA A 152 4.93 -8.36 7.36
C ALA A 152 5.55 -7.10 7.99
N SER A 153 5.22 -6.82 9.26
CA SER A 153 5.79 -5.70 10.01
C SER A 153 7.30 -5.84 10.22
N ARG A 154 7.79 -7.06 10.50
CA ARG A 154 9.23 -7.35 10.64
C ARG A 154 9.97 -7.13 9.31
N VAL A 155 9.39 -7.55 8.18
CA VAL A 155 9.98 -7.28 6.84
C VAL A 155 10.08 -5.78 6.59
N ILE A 156 9.02 -5.02 6.85
CA ILE A 156 9.02 -3.56 6.69
C ILE A 156 10.06 -2.92 7.62
N ALA A 157 10.13 -3.36 8.88
CA ALA A 157 11.12 -2.88 9.83
C ALA A 157 12.54 -3.09 9.31
N LEU A 158 12.84 -4.29 8.81
CA LEU A 158 14.15 -4.60 8.23
C LEU A 158 14.48 -3.74 6.99
N LEU A 159 13.49 -3.51 6.11
CA LEU A 159 13.67 -2.64 4.95
C LEU A 159 13.96 -1.19 5.34
N LEU A 160 13.41 -0.71 6.45
CA LEU A 160 13.48 0.68 6.88
C LEU A 160 14.54 0.96 7.97
N ASP A 161 15.16 -0.09 8.55
CA ASP A 161 16.18 0.04 9.60
C ASP A 161 17.51 0.60 9.09
N GLN A 162 17.73 0.59 7.78
CA GLN A 162 18.96 1.06 7.19
C GLN A 162 18.99 2.59 7.10
N ASN A 163 20.15 3.15 7.45
CA ASN A 163 20.43 4.58 7.38
C ASN A 163 21.18 4.92 6.08
N GLY A 164 21.11 6.18 5.70
CA GLY A 164 21.81 6.71 4.53
C GLY A 164 20.89 7.12 3.39
N THR A 165 21.39 8.05 2.57
CA THR A 165 20.61 8.66 1.48
C THR A 165 20.17 7.65 0.43
N ALA A 166 21.01 6.66 0.12
CA ALA A 166 20.67 5.63 -0.86
C ALA A 166 19.46 4.80 -0.43
N PHE A 167 19.40 4.35 0.84
CA PHE A 167 18.27 3.62 1.38
C PHE A 167 17.01 4.49 1.52
N ALA A 168 17.17 5.78 1.85
CA ALA A 168 16.04 6.71 1.90
C ALA A 168 15.41 6.90 0.50
N ILE A 169 16.24 7.05 -0.54
CA ILE A 169 15.78 7.15 -1.93
C ILE A 169 15.14 5.82 -2.37
N ALA A 170 15.77 4.68 -2.09
CA ALA A 170 15.24 3.37 -2.43
C ALA A 170 13.88 3.13 -1.76
N SER A 171 13.72 3.46 -0.47
CA SER A 171 12.45 3.38 0.26
C SER A 171 11.38 4.25 -0.39
N LEU A 172 11.73 5.50 -0.74
CA LEU A 172 10.79 6.41 -1.41
C LEU A 172 10.34 5.86 -2.77
N VAL A 173 11.27 5.35 -3.58
CA VAL A 173 10.93 4.82 -4.91
C VAL A 173 10.15 3.51 -4.79
N ILE A 174 10.64 2.54 -4.01
CA ILE A 174 10.15 1.16 -4.01
C ILE A 174 8.90 0.99 -3.15
N LEU A 175 8.81 1.70 -2.01
CA LEU A 175 7.69 1.54 -1.07
C LEU A 175 6.61 2.62 -1.21
N VAL A 176 6.91 3.74 -1.88
CA VAL A 176 5.97 4.87 -2.00
C VAL A 176 5.55 5.07 -3.46
N ILE A 177 6.51 5.38 -4.35
CA ILE A 177 6.19 5.80 -5.72
C ILE A 177 5.71 4.63 -6.58
N LEU A 178 6.49 3.55 -6.65
CA LEU A 178 6.16 2.40 -7.51
C LEU A 178 4.81 1.76 -7.16
N PRO A 179 4.47 1.49 -5.87
CA PRO A 179 3.16 0.97 -5.51
C PRO A 179 2.05 1.95 -5.84
N ALA A 180 2.19 3.24 -5.46
CA ALA A 180 1.15 4.24 -5.71
C ALA A 180 0.82 4.40 -7.21
N VAL A 181 1.81 4.36 -8.07
CA VAL A 181 1.59 4.45 -9.52
C VAL A 181 1.10 3.11 -10.10
N GLY A 182 1.80 2.02 -9.81
CA GLY A 182 1.52 0.71 -10.40
C GLY A 182 0.15 0.15 -9.99
N GLU A 183 -0.18 0.25 -8.71
CA GLU A 183 -1.46 -0.23 -8.20
C GLU A 183 -2.64 0.60 -8.75
N GLU A 184 -2.50 1.93 -8.82
CA GLU A 184 -3.55 2.76 -9.40
C GLU A 184 -3.77 2.47 -10.90
N ILE A 185 -2.72 2.23 -11.66
CA ILE A 185 -2.83 1.84 -13.07
C ILE A 185 -3.60 0.51 -13.20
N VAL A 186 -3.29 -0.48 -12.37
CA VAL A 186 -3.96 -1.80 -12.42
C VAL A 186 -5.39 -1.70 -11.91
N PHE A 187 -5.61 -1.12 -10.73
CA PHE A 187 -6.92 -1.13 -10.09
C PHE A 187 -7.87 -0.11 -10.72
N ARG A 188 -7.46 1.15 -10.85
CA ARG A 188 -8.33 2.23 -11.34
C ARG A 188 -8.24 2.39 -12.84
N GLY A 189 -7.05 2.15 -13.42
CA GLY A 189 -6.85 2.17 -14.86
C GLY A 189 -7.42 0.96 -15.60
N SER A 190 -7.47 -0.21 -14.95
CA SER A 190 -7.77 -1.47 -15.62
C SER A 190 -8.93 -2.23 -15.01
N LEU A 191 -8.81 -2.68 -13.76
CA LEU A 191 -9.77 -3.56 -13.10
C LEU A 191 -11.12 -2.88 -12.85
N GLN A 192 -11.13 -1.71 -12.25
CA GLN A 192 -12.37 -0.97 -11.94
C GLN A 192 -13.20 -0.66 -13.17
N PRO A 193 -12.65 -0.16 -14.29
CA PRO A 193 -13.41 0.02 -15.53
C PRO A 193 -13.89 -1.30 -16.14
N LEU A 194 -13.11 -2.38 -16.06
CA LEU A 194 -13.56 -3.71 -16.51
C LEU A 194 -14.77 -4.18 -15.70
N LEU A 195 -14.68 -4.10 -14.36
CA LEU A 195 -15.78 -4.43 -13.46
C LEU A 195 -17.02 -3.55 -13.71
N ALA A 196 -16.83 -2.25 -13.99
CA ALA A 196 -17.94 -1.34 -14.30
C ALA A 196 -18.70 -1.76 -15.58
N ARG A 197 -17.99 -2.28 -16.60
CA ARG A 197 -18.60 -2.83 -17.80
C ARG A 197 -19.37 -4.13 -17.52
N VAL A 198 -18.77 -5.05 -16.78
CA VAL A 198 -19.35 -6.36 -16.45
C VAL A 198 -20.57 -6.20 -15.53
N LEU A 199 -20.43 -5.44 -14.47
CA LEU A 199 -21.47 -5.24 -13.45
C LEU A 199 -22.52 -4.21 -13.88
N ARG A 200 -22.22 -3.38 -14.90
CA ARG A 200 -23.06 -2.25 -15.34
C ARG A 200 -23.42 -1.26 -14.21
N ARG A 201 -22.60 -1.22 -13.17
CA ARG A 201 -22.80 -0.40 -11.96
C ARG A 201 -21.44 0.13 -11.48
N PRO A 202 -21.10 1.40 -11.75
CA PRO A 202 -19.78 1.96 -11.42
C PRO A 202 -19.47 1.93 -9.92
N HIS A 203 -20.45 2.20 -9.07
CA HIS A 203 -20.27 2.15 -7.61
C HIS A 203 -19.97 0.73 -7.11
N ALA A 204 -20.67 -0.29 -7.63
CA ALA A 204 -20.37 -1.68 -7.31
C ALA A 204 -18.96 -2.08 -7.76
N ALA A 205 -18.54 -1.62 -8.94
CA ALA A 205 -17.19 -1.86 -9.45
C ALA A 205 -16.10 -1.26 -8.54
N ILE A 206 -16.31 -0.07 -7.99
CA ILE A 206 -15.40 0.54 -7.03
C ILE A 206 -15.25 -0.34 -5.79
N TRP A 207 -16.36 -0.76 -5.19
CA TRP A 207 -16.32 -1.56 -3.97
C TRP A 207 -15.73 -2.95 -4.19
N VAL A 208 -16.07 -3.61 -5.29
CA VAL A 208 -15.47 -4.91 -5.65
C VAL A 208 -13.96 -4.76 -5.90
N SER A 209 -13.55 -3.73 -6.63
CA SER A 209 -12.13 -3.41 -6.85
C SER A 209 -11.40 -3.12 -5.53
N ALA A 210 -12.01 -2.38 -4.60
CA ALA A 210 -11.45 -2.06 -3.29
C ALA A 210 -11.33 -3.29 -2.38
N LEU A 211 -12.30 -4.21 -2.42
CA LEU A 211 -12.22 -5.48 -1.70
C LEU A 211 -11.07 -6.35 -2.22
N ILE A 212 -10.93 -6.47 -3.55
CA ILE A 212 -9.81 -7.21 -4.17
C ILE A 212 -8.49 -6.55 -3.82
N PHE A 213 -8.41 -5.21 -3.93
CA PHE A 213 -7.23 -4.43 -3.55
C PHE A 213 -6.79 -4.71 -2.11
N SER A 214 -7.72 -4.72 -1.17
CA SER A 214 -7.38 -5.01 0.23
C SER A 214 -7.00 -6.49 0.44
N ALA A 215 -7.70 -7.42 -0.22
CA ALA A 215 -7.49 -8.85 -0.04
C ALA A 215 -6.11 -9.32 -0.52
N ILE A 216 -5.60 -8.78 -1.62
CA ILE A 216 -4.29 -9.20 -2.18
C ILE A 216 -3.10 -8.87 -1.26
N HIS A 217 -3.28 -7.96 -0.30
CA HIS A 217 -2.23 -7.66 0.68
C HIS A 217 -2.09 -8.75 1.77
N GLY A 218 -3.07 -9.63 1.94
CA GLY A 218 -3.03 -10.72 2.91
C GLY A 218 -3.04 -10.30 4.39
N GLN A 219 -3.14 -9.01 4.68
CA GLN A 219 -3.12 -8.42 6.03
C GLN A 219 -4.54 -8.11 6.49
N TRP A 220 -5.15 -9.05 7.22
CA TRP A 220 -6.57 -9.01 7.57
C TRP A 220 -6.93 -8.04 8.70
N LEU A 221 -5.97 -7.76 9.60
CA LEU A 221 -6.17 -6.76 10.67
C LEU A 221 -6.16 -5.31 10.14
N GLY A 222 -5.67 -5.11 8.91
CA GLY A 222 -5.75 -3.85 8.16
C GLY A 222 -6.75 -3.88 7.00
N PHE A 223 -7.58 -4.92 6.87
CA PHE A 223 -8.41 -5.15 5.68
C PHE A 223 -9.45 -4.06 5.45
N VAL A 224 -10.26 -3.74 6.48
CA VAL A 224 -11.35 -2.76 6.35
C VAL A 224 -10.85 -1.36 6.04
N PRO A 225 -9.89 -0.79 6.78
CA PRO A 225 -9.36 0.54 6.49
C PRO A 225 -8.70 0.61 5.11
N ARG A 226 -7.99 -0.43 4.67
CA ARG A 226 -7.40 -0.49 3.32
C ARG A 226 -8.48 -0.56 2.23
N CYS A 227 -9.56 -1.29 2.47
CA CYS A 227 -10.71 -1.31 1.57
C CYS A 227 -11.36 0.07 1.44
N LEU A 228 -11.50 0.82 2.54
CA LEU A 228 -12.01 2.21 2.52
C LEU A 228 -11.07 3.16 1.75
N LEU A 229 -9.75 3.05 1.95
CA LEU A 229 -8.77 3.78 1.14
C LEU A 229 -8.91 3.41 -0.34
N GLY A 230 -9.03 2.13 -0.63
CA GLY A 230 -9.26 1.63 -1.98
C GLY A 230 -10.52 2.21 -2.62
N ALA A 231 -11.62 2.27 -1.87
CA ALA A 231 -12.86 2.89 -2.34
C ALA A 231 -12.70 4.41 -2.56
N LEU A 232 -12.04 5.12 -1.64
CA LEU A 232 -11.73 6.55 -1.79
C LEU A 232 -10.96 6.83 -3.08
N PHE A 233 -9.88 6.10 -3.33
CA PHE A 233 -9.09 6.23 -4.56
C PHE A 233 -9.94 5.90 -5.81
N GLY A 234 -10.80 4.87 -5.72
CA GLY A 234 -11.74 4.51 -6.77
C GLY A 234 -12.72 5.63 -7.10
N TYR A 235 -13.24 6.30 -6.09
CA TYR A 235 -14.13 7.46 -6.27
C TYR A 235 -13.40 8.69 -6.81
N LEU A 236 -12.17 8.97 -6.35
CA LEU A 236 -11.35 10.03 -6.92
C LEU A 236 -11.14 9.84 -8.41
N ALA A 237 -10.80 8.62 -8.85
CA ALA A 237 -10.64 8.30 -10.27
C ALA A 237 -11.96 8.41 -11.05
N LEU A 238 -13.08 7.90 -10.48
CA LEU A 238 -14.38 7.96 -11.12
C LEU A 238 -14.86 9.39 -11.35
N TRP A 239 -14.82 10.21 -10.31
CA TRP A 239 -15.43 11.53 -10.36
C TRP A 239 -14.57 12.58 -11.07
N THR A 240 -13.25 12.39 -11.09
CA THR A 240 -12.36 13.30 -11.82
C THR A 240 -12.10 12.86 -13.27
N GLY A 241 -12.41 11.61 -13.60
CA GLY A 241 -12.09 11.02 -14.89
C GLY A 241 -10.58 10.90 -15.16
N SER A 242 -9.73 11.06 -14.14
CA SER A 242 -8.27 11.00 -14.22
C SER A 242 -7.70 10.08 -13.16
N LEU A 243 -6.57 9.40 -13.47
CA LEU A 243 -5.83 8.58 -12.49
C LEU A 243 -5.05 9.42 -11.49
N TRP A 244 -4.62 10.61 -11.88
CA TRP A 244 -3.69 11.39 -11.07
C TRP A 244 -4.20 11.77 -9.69
N PRO A 245 -5.48 12.13 -9.47
CA PRO A 245 -6.02 12.39 -8.15
C PRO A 245 -5.90 11.18 -7.21
N SER A 246 -6.17 9.97 -7.71
CA SER A 246 -6.00 8.74 -6.91
C SER A 246 -4.52 8.41 -6.70
N VAL A 247 -3.66 8.56 -7.72
CA VAL A 247 -2.20 8.37 -7.59
C VAL A 247 -1.62 9.32 -6.55
N LEU A 248 -1.99 10.61 -6.58
CA LEU A 248 -1.47 11.60 -5.63
C LEU A 248 -1.97 11.34 -4.20
N ALA A 249 -3.23 10.98 -4.03
CA ALA A 249 -3.76 10.60 -2.72
C ALA A 249 -3.06 9.33 -2.20
N HIS A 250 -2.89 8.30 -3.03
CA HIS A 250 -2.20 7.07 -2.66
C HIS A 250 -0.73 7.31 -2.32
N LEU A 251 -0.02 8.06 -3.15
CA LEU A 251 1.37 8.47 -2.91
C LEU A 251 1.51 9.22 -1.58
N SER A 252 0.58 10.15 -1.29
CA SER A 252 0.56 10.88 -0.03
C SER A 252 0.31 9.96 1.16
N ASN A 253 -0.59 8.98 1.04
CA ASN A 253 -0.83 7.97 2.07
C ASN A 253 0.44 7.15 2.37
N ASN A 254 1.11 6.65 1.33
CA ASN A 254 2.33 5.86 1.48
C ASN A 254 3.49 6.69 2.04
N LEU A 255 3.60 7.96 1.61
CA LEU A 255 4.61 8.88 2.13
C LEU A 255 4.39 9.19 3.61
N LEU A 256 3.14 9.43 4.03
CA LEU A 256 2.79 9.63 5.43
C LEU A 256 3.07 8.39 6.27
N SER A 257 2.78 7.20 5.73
CA SER A 257 3.07 5.92 6.41
C SER A 257 4.58 5.71 6.56
N LEU A 258 5.38 5.99 5.52
CA LEU A 258 6.83 5.93 5.58
C LEU A 258 7.39 6.94 6.58
N TRP A 259 6.89 8.19 6.56
CA TRP A 259 7.31 9.24 7.50
C TRP A 259 6.95 8.87 8.93
N ALA A 260 5.72 8.41 9.19
CA ALA A 260 5.28 8.01 10.51
C ALA A 260 6.10 6.84 11.07
N TYR A 261 6.43 5.85 10.21
CA TYR A 261 7.30 4.75 10.59
C TYR A 261 8.70 5.25 10.98
N ARG A 262 9.31 6.10 10.16
CA ARG A 262 10.63 6.70 10.43
C ARG A 262 10.64 7.57 11.67
N TRP A 263 9.59 8.36 11.90
CA TRP A 263 9.43 9.19 13.08
C TRP A 263 9.30 8.36 14.35
N ASN A 264 8.45 7.32 14.33
CA ASN A 264 8.30 6.41 15.47
C ASN A 264 9.59 5.63 15.74
N TRP A 265 10.31 5.22 14.69
CA TRP A 265 11.58 4.54 14.85
C TRP A 265 12.66 5.44 15.49
N LEU A 266 12.73 6.73 15.12
CA LEU A 266 13.63 7.69 15.76
C LEU A 266 13.30 7.89 17.24
N ASN A 267 12.01 7.85 17.60
CA ASN A 267 11.54 7.97 18.97
C ASN A 267 11.56 6.62 19.71
N ALA A 268 11.34 5.51 19.04
CA ALA A 268 11.27 4.16 19.61
C ALA A 268 12.66 3.58 19.93
N ARG A 269 13.75 4.06 19.31
CA ARG A 269 15.10 3.74 19.80
C ARG A 269 15.33 4.19 21.24
N ALA A 270 14.56 5.18 21.70
CA ALA A 270 14.54 5.58 23.12
C ALA A 270 13.63 4.69 23.99
N VAL A 271 12.80 3.82 23.38
CA VAL A 271 11.75 3.05 24.06
C VAL A 271 11.91 1.52 23.90
N ILE A 272 12.77 1.03 22.98
CA ILE A 272 12.99 -0.40 22.71
C ILE A 272 13.68 -1.14 23.88
N GLU A 273 14.17 -0.44 24.90
CA GLU A 273 14.63 -1.07 26.14
C GLU A 273 13.49 -1.58 27.04
N GLU A 274 12.23 -1.25 26.77
CA GLU A 274 11.08 -1.74 27.51
C GLU A 274 10.00 -2.29 26.58
N SER A 275 10.01 -3.61 26.37
CA SER A 275 8.87 -4.49 26.05
C SER A 275 8.05 -4.20 24.80
N ASP A 276 7.74 -5.24 24.02
CA ASP A 276 6.56 -5.53 23.15
C ASP A 276 5.77 -4.38 22.48
N ALA A 277 6.33 -3.17 22.44
CA ALA A 277 5.66 -1.93 22.07
C ALA A 277 5.95 -1.48 20.63
N ALA A 278 6.31 -2.37 19.72
CA ALA A 278 6.67 -2.01 18.33
C ALA A 278 5.52 -1.36 17.53
N TYR A 279 4.33 -1.21 18.11
CA TYR A 279 3.19 -0.59 17.42
C TYR A 279 2.21 0.12 18.38
N ARG A 280 2.71 0.97 19.26
CA ARG A 280 1.84 1.91 19.99
C ARG A 280 1.60 3.19 19.18
N TRP A 281 0.81 3.12 18.13
CA TRP A 281 -0.08 4.22 17.81
C TRP A 281 -1.05 4.30 19.00
N SER A 282 -1.29 5.51 19.54
CA SER A 282 -2.11 5.69 20.74
C SER A 282 -3.29 4.72 20.77
N ASP A 283 -3.43 3.92 21.83
CA ASP A 283 -4.46 2.89 21.98
C ASP A 283 -5.90 3.46 22.01
N ALA A 284 -6.06 4.74 21.77
CA ALA A 284 -7.34 5.42 21.79
C ALA A 284 -7.81 5.76 20.36
N PRO A 285 -9.08 5.48 20.02
CA PRO A 285 -9.69 5.95 18.80
C PRO A 285 -9.64 7.49 18.74
N VAL A 286 -9.62 8.03 17.52
CA VAL A 286 -9.64 9.49 17.34
C VAL A 286 -10.88 10.07 18.02
N ALA A 287 -10.68 11.10 18.83
CA ALA A 287 -11.75 11.74 19.53
C ALA A 287 -12.83 12.28 18.57
N TRP A 288 -14.10 12.09 18.89
CA TRP A 288 -15.23 12.42 18.01
C TRP A 288 -15.26 13.88 17.56
N TRP A 289 -14.76 14.82 18.38
CA TRP A 289 -14.65 16.26 18.02
C TRP A 289 -13.56 16.55 16.97
N VAL A 290 -12.66 15.62 16.70
CA VAL A 290 -11.72 15.67 15.56
C VAL A 290 -12.30 14.91 14.38
N LEU A 291 -12.87 13.73 14.64
CA LEU A 291 -13.40 12.83 13.62
C LEU A 291 -14.54 13.47 12.81
N LEU A 292 -15.54 14.05 13.49
CA LEU A 292 -16.71 14.62 12.82
C LEU A 292 -16.34 15.83 11.94
N PRO A 293 -15.64 16.87 12.43
CA PRO A 293 -15.24 18.00 11.59
C PRO A 293 -14.35 17.58 10.43
N ALA A 294 -13.39 16.69 10.65
CA ALA A 294 -12.50 16.22 9.60
C ALA A 294 -13.27 15.49 8.49
N THR A 295 -14.23 14.63 8.86
CA THR A 295 -15.08 13.92 7.89
C THR A 295 -15.97 14.90 7.11
N ILE A 296 -16.57 15.88 7.78
CA ILE A 296 -17.39 16.94 7.13
C ILE A 296 -16.54 17.74 6.14
N ILE A 297 -15.34 18.16 6.55
CA ILE A 297 -14.38 18.84 5.66
C ILE A 297 -14.02 17.95 4.49
N GLY A 298 -13.75 16.67 4.72
CA GLY A 298 -13.43 15.70 3.67
C GLY A 298 -14.53 15.58 2.62
N VAL A 299 -15.79 15.46 3.05
CA VAL A 299 -16.95 15.44 2.16
C VAL A 299 -17.09 16.75 1.39
N PHE A 300 -16.93 17.89 2.06
CA PHE A 300 -16.98 19.20 1.40
C PHE A 300 -15.90 19.34 0.32
N LEU A 301 -14.66 19.01 0.64
CA LEU A 301 -13.53 19.05 -0.31
C LEU A 301 -13.76 18.11 -1.50
N LEU A 302 -14.31 16.94 -1.25
CA LEU A 302 -14.66 15.96 -2.28
C LEU A 302 -15.72 16.53 -3.24
N ILE A 303 -16.76 17.17 -2.71
CA ILE A 303 -17.78 17.85 -3.52
C ILE A 303 -17.14 18.97 -4.38
N GLN A 304 -16.21 19.75 -3.82
CA GLN A 304 -15.51 20.79 -4.57
C GLN A 304 -14.65 20.21 -5.69
N LEU A 305 -13.95 19.10 -5.44
CA LEU A 305 -13.15 18.39 -6.43
C LEU A 305 -14.03 17.91 -7.60
N VAL A 306 -15.17 17.26 -7.30
CA VAL A 306 -16.12 16.77 -8.32
C VAL A 306 -16.69 17.89 -9.16
N ARG A 307 -17.13 19.00 -8.54
CA ARG A 307 -17.68 20.15 -9.26
C ARG A 307 -16.67 20.73 -10.28
N ARG A 308 -15.40 20.82 -9.89
CA ARG A 308 -14.34 21.37 -10.75
C ARG A 308 -13.87 20.40 -11.83
N SER A 309 -14.10 19.12 -11.66
CA SER A 309 -13.77 18.11 -12.68
C SER A 309 -14.80 18.07 -13.80
N ASN A 310 -16.00 18.59 -13.55
CA ASN A 310 -17.10 18.64 -14.50
C ASN A 310 -17.23 20.01 -15.20
N SER A 311 -16.47 21.03 -14.76
CA SER A 311 -16.32 22.34 -15.40
C SER A 311 -15.14 22.38 -16.37
#